data_c1568d1d26da32ce2f262c36d7b8b667
#
_entry.id   c1568d1d26da32ce2f262c36d7b8b667
#
_cell.length_a   1.000
_cell.length_b   1.000
_cell.length_c   1.000
_cell.angle_alpha   90.00
_cell.angle_beta   90.00
_cell.angle_gamma   90.00
#
_symmetry.space_group_name_H-M   'P 1'
#
loop_
_entity.id
_entity.type
_entity.pdbx_description
1 polymer ?
#
loop_
_entity_poly.entity_id
_entity_poly.type
_entity_poly.pdbx_seq_one_letter_code
_entity_poly.pdbx_strand_id
1 'polypeptide(L)'
;MDVDLKQVAREVRKSILTQVFTAKSGHPGGSLSATEILTYLYFKEMHVDPTKPNCPCRDRFVLSKGHVTPALYGILAERGFFPKEELKTFRALNSRLQGHPNMNDTPGVDMSTGSLGQGVSTAVGMALAGKKFNKDYRVYALLGDGEIEEGQVWEAAMFAGNHQLDNLTLIVDNNNLQLDGSLDQINTPQPIGEKFKAFKFHVIEVTDGHDFDQLAAAFAEARTIKGQPTVIIAHTVKGKGVSFMENQVGWHGKAPNQEQYEQAMKELEGEVA
;
A
#
# COMPACT_ATOMS: atom_id res chain seq x y z
N MET A 1 25.79 1.15 -1.31
CA MET A 1 25.29 1.54 -2.66
C MET A 1 23.89 2.08 -2.46
N ASP A 2 23.58 3.20 -3.07
CA ASP A 2 22.19 3.74 -3.03
C ASP A 2 21.30 2.85 -3.87
N VAL A 3 20.10 2.51 -3.37
CA VAL A 3 19.18 1.60 -4.06
C VAL A 3 18.47 2.37 -5.18
N ASP A 4 18.49 1.83 -6.38
CA ASP A 4 17.69 2.37 -7.50
C ASP A 4 16.21 2.01 -7.29
N LEU A 5 15.45 2.97 -6.78
CA LEU A 5 14.02 2.79 -6.49
C LEU A 5 13.19 2.54 -7.75
N LYS A 6 13.56 3.12 -8.89
CA LYS A 6 12.87 2.89 -10.17
C LYS A 6 13.03 1.45 -10.63
N GLN A 7 14.24 0.91 -10.48
CA GLN A 7 14.50 -0.50 -10.79
C GLN A 7 13.72 -1.42 -9.84
N VAL A 8 13.73 -1.14 -8.53
CA VAL A 8 12.94 -1.93 -7.57
C VAL A 8 11.44 -1.89 -7.91
N ALA A 9 10.89 -0.72 -8.18
CA ALA A 9 9.47 -0.58 -8.56
C ALA A 9 9.13 -1.38 -9.84
N ARG A 10 10.03 -1.40 -10.81
CA ARG A 10 9.89 -2.21 -12.03
C ARG A 10 9.84 -3.71 -11.71
N GLU A 11 10.76 -4.21 -10.89
CA GLU A 11 10.77 -5.63 -10.50
C GLU A 11 9.53 -6.01 -9.68
N VAL A 12 9.07 -5.12 -8.81
CA VAL A 12 7.81 -5.31 -8.06
C VAL A 12 6.62 -5.42 -9.02
N ARG A 13 6.51 -4.57 -10.05
CA ARG A 13 5.46 -4.66 -11.07
C ARG A 13 5.50 -5.99 -11.82
N LYS A 14 6.67 -6.43 -12.25
CA LYS A 14 6.84 -7.75 -12.89
C LYS A 14 6.38 -8.87 -11.95
N SER A 15 6.72 -8.77 -10.67
CA SER A 15 6.30 -9.76 -9.68
C SER A 15 4.78 -9.76 -9.45
N ILE A 16 4.13 -8.58 -9.42
CA ILE A 16 2.67 -8.47 -9.34
C ILE A 16 1.99 -9.22 -10.48
N LEU A 17 2.43 -8.94 -11.71
CA LEU A 17 1.87 -9.60 -12.90
C LEU A 17 2.11 -11.12 -12.88
N THR A 18 3.30 -11.56 -12.49
CA THR A 18 3.64 -12.98 -12.38
C THR A 18 2.79 -13.70 -11.35
N GLN A 19 2.60 -13.12 -10.17
CA GLN A 19 1.75 -13.66 -9.11
C GLN A 19 0.30 -13.84 -9.59
N VAL A 20 -0.28 -12.76 -10.12
CA VAL A 20 -1.69 -12.74 -10.54
C VAL A 20 -1.92 -13.66 -11.73
N PHE A 21 -1.00 -13.67 -12.70
CA PHE A 21 -1.06 -14.55 -13.88
C PHE A 21 -0.97 -16.03 -13.49
N THR A 22 0.00 -16.40 -12.67
CA THR A 22 0.21 -17.79 -12.22
C THR A 22 -0.99 -18.31 -11.42
N ALA A 23 -1.51 -17.49 -10.50
CA ALA A 23 -2.67 -17.84 -9.70
C ALA A 23 -4.00 -17.79 -10.46
N LYS A 24 -4.03 -17.20 -11.67
CA LYS A 24 -5.25 -16.91 -12.45
C LYS A 24 -6.29 -16.12 -11.61
N SER A 25 -5.83 -15.39 -10.63
CA SER A 25 -6.65 -14.65 -9.65
C SER A 25 -5.81 -13.61 -8.93
N GLY A 26 -6.39 -12.47 -8.60
CA GLY A 26 -5.74 -11.41 -7.83
C GLY A 26 -6.16 -10.02 -8.30
N HIS A 27 -5.56 -8.99 -7.69
CA HIS A 27 -5.94 -7.60 -7.89
C HIS A 27 -4.75 -6.80 -8.47
N PRO A 28 -4.52 -6.86 -9.80
CA PRO A 28 -3.36 -6.19 -10.41
C PRO A 28 -3.48 -4.66 -10.37
N GLY A 29 -4.65 -4.09 -10.68
CA GLY A 29 -4.81 -2.64 -10.82
C GLY A 29 -4.38 -1.84 -9.60
N GLY A 30 -4.93 -2.17 -8.43
CA GLY A 30 -4.59 -1.51 -7.17
C GLY A 30 -3.20 -1.88 -6.63
N SER A 31 -2.65 -3.04 -7.04
CA SER A 31 -1.27 -3.42 -6.73
C SER A 31 -0.26 -2.57 -7.50
N LEU A 32 -0.53 -2.35 -8.79
CA LEU A 32 0.31 -1.53 -9.67
C LEU A 32 0.29 -0.05 -9.26
N SER A 33 -0.88 0.49 -8.81
CA SER A 33 -0.95 1.88 -8.35
C SER A 33 -0.14 2.13 -7.08
N ALA A 34 -0.09 1.16 -6.17
CA ALA A 34 0.59 1.28 -4.88
C ALA A 34 2.12 1.05 -4.92
N THR A 35 2.67 0.73 -6.09
CA THR A 35 4.05 0.21 -6.21
C THR A 35 5.09 1.21 -5.72
N GLU A 36 5.08 2.48 -6.14
CA GLU A 36 6.04 3.49 -5.71
C GLU A 36 5.91 3.82 -4.22
N ILE A 37 4.67 3.93 -3.73
CA ILE A 37 4.40 4.19 -2.31
C ILE A 37 5.05 3.10 -1.44
N LEU A 38 4.81 1.83 -1.76
CA LEU A 38 5.39 0.70 -1.03
C LEU A 38 6.92 0.61 -1.21
N THR A 39 7.41 0.89 -2.41
CA THR A 39 8.86 0.90 -2.68
C THR A 39 9.54 1.96 -1.82
N TYR A 40 9.02 3.18 -1.78
CA TYR A 40 9.58 4.23 -0.95
C TYR A 40 9.53 3.88 0.53
N LEU A 41 8.38 3.42 1.02
CA LEU A 41 8.21 3.00 2.42
C LEU A 41 9.27 1.98 2.86
N TYR A 42 9.41 0.88 2.14
CA TYR A 42 10.27 -0.23 2.58
C TYR A 42 11.75 -0.03 2.31
N PHE A 43 12.13 0.84 1.36
CA PHE A 43 13.54 1.04 1.00
C PHE A 43 14.14 2.35 1.50
N LYS A 44 13.33 3.34 1.87
CA LYS A 44 13.81 4.66 2.31
C LYS A 44 13.21 5.14 3.63
N GLU A 45 11.92 4.91 3.86
CA GLU A 45 11.20 5.52 4.99
C GLU A 45 11.24 4.68 6.25
N MET A 46 10.83 3.41 6.15
CA MET A 46 10.62 2.56 7.32
C MET A 46 11.92 1.96 7.86
N HIS A 47 12.01 1.94 9.18
CA HIS A 47 13.07 1.24 9.90
C HIS A 47 12.71 -0.25 10.01
N VAL A 48 13.09 -1.04 9.02
CA VAL A 48 12.85 -2.49 8.97
C VAL A 48 14.10 -3.27 8.56
N ASP A 49 14.32 -4.39 9.22
CA ASP A 49 15.42 -5.33 8.96
C ASP A 49 14.82 -6.70 8.62
N PRO A 50 14.95 -7.19 7.38
CA PRO A 50 14.41 -8.48 6.97
C PRO A 50 15.02 -9.66 7.73
N THR A 51 16.24 -9.51 8.28
CA THR A 51 16.88 -10.55 9.10
C THR A 51 16.28 -10.66 10.50
N LYS A 52 15.51 -9.63 10.92
CA LYS A 52 14.86 -9.54 12.24
C LYS A 52 13.39 -9.12 12.08
N PRO A 53 12.57 -9.90 11.36
CA PRO A 53 11.20 -9.51 11.00
C PRO A 53 10.29 -9.26 12.21
N ASN A 54 10.63 -9.83 13.36
CA ASN A 54 9.86 -9.72 14.61
C ASN A 54 10.47 -8.73 15.61
N CYS A 55 11.44 -7.87 15.20
CA CYS A 55 12.00 -6.87 16.11
C CYS A 55 10.89 -5.95 16.65
N PRO A 56 10.75 -5.80 17.98
CA PRO A 56 9.74 -4.91 18.56
C PRO A 56 10.03 -3.42 18.31
N CYS A 57 11.24 -3.10 17.93
CA CYS A 57 11.72 -1.73 17.67
C CYS A 57 11.48 -1.24 16.23
N ARG A 58 11.13 -2.15 15.29
CA ARG A 58 10.90 -1.76 13.90
C ARG A 58 9.60 -0.98 13.73
N ASP A 59 9.53 -0.18 12.67
CA ASP A 59 8.28 0.45 12.25
C ASP A 59 7.23 -0.61 11.86
N ARG A 60 5.97 -0.20 11.83
CA ARG A 60 4.83 -1.06 11.50
C ARG A 60 4.15 -0.58 10.23
N PHE A 61 3.76 -1.54 9.41
CA PHE A 61 2.99 -1.26 8.20
C PHE A 61 1.72 -2.11 8.15
N VAL A 62 0.58 -1.46 7.96
CA VAL A 62 -0.72 -2.12 7.77
C VAL A 62 -1.20 -1.88 6.34
N LEU A 63 -1.29 -2.97 5.57
CA LEU A 63 -1.95 -2.93 4.26
C LEU A 63 -3.45 -2.96 4.48
N SER A 64 -4.10 -1.81 4.71
CA SER A 64 -5.54 -1.74 5.03
C SER A 64 -6.38 -2.23 3.85
N LYS A 65 -6.08 -1.79 2.61
CA LYS A 65 -6.62 -2.40 1.39
C LYS A 65 -5.97 -3.75 1.11
N GLY A 66 -6.29 -4.74 1.93
CA GLY A 66 -5.63 -6.04 1.99
C GLY A 66 -5.63 -6.86 0.71
N HIS A 67 -6.46 -6.50 -0.27
CA HIS A 67 -6.51 -7.18 -1.57
C HIS A 67 -5.30 -6.92 -2.48
N VAL A 68 -4.48 -5.89 -2.20
CA VAL A 68 -3.27 -5.61 -2.99
C VAL A 68 -2.01 -6.32 -2.47
N THR A 69 -2.19 -7.50 -1.90
CA THR A 69 -1.09 -8.40 -1.49
C THR A 69 -0.05 -8.67 -2.57
N PRO A 70 -0.35 -8.75 -3.89
CA PRO A 70 0.71 -8.93 -4.88
C PRO A 70 1.80 -7.86 -4.81
N ALA A 71 1.43 -6.60 -4.53
CA ALA A 71 2.41 -5.52 -4.33
C ALA A 71 3.18 -5.69 -3.01
N LEU A 72 2.47 -5.97 -1.90
CA LEU A 72 3.12 -6.18 -0.60
C LEU A 72 4.09 -7.35 -0.65
N TYR A 73 3.69 -8.49 -1.20
CA TYR A 73 4.58 -9.65 -1.29
C TYR A 73 5.76 -9.41 -2.22
N GLY A 74 5.54 -8.72 -3.35
CA GLY A 74 6.62 -8.31 -4.23
C GLY A 74 7.67 -7.46 -3.51
N ILE A 75 7.23 -6.45 -2.75
CA ILE A 75 8.15 -5.58 -2.01
C ILE A 75 8.86 -6.29 -0.85
N LEU A 76 8.15 -7.18 -0.13
CA LEU A 76 8.75 -7.97 0.95
C LEU A 76 9.83 -8.93 0.42
N ALA A 77 9.58 -9.57 -0.73
CA ALA A 77 10.56 -10.44 -1.39
C ALA A 77 11.76 -9.63 -1.90
N GLU A 78 11.55 -8.46 -2.55
CA GLU A 78 12.63 -7.56 -2.97
C GLU A 78 13.47 -7.06 -1.79
N ARG A 79 12.82 -6.84 -0.65
CA ARG A 79 13.50 -6.41 0.58
C ARG A 79 14.24 -7.55 1.28
N GLY A 80 13.96 -8.83 0.91
CA GLY A 80 14.63 -10.02 1.43
C GLY A 80 13.96 -10.66 2.65
N PHE A 81 12.68 -10.43 2.90
CA PHE A 81 11.94 -11.10 3.98
C PHE A 81 11.71 -12.59 3.69
N PHE A 82 11.65 -12.96 2.42
CA PHE A 82 11.55 -14.35 1.94
C PHE A 82 12.04 -14.46 0.50
N PRO A 83 12.34 -15.67 -0.01
CA PRO A 83 12.84 -15.88 -1.36
C PRO A 83 11.84 -15.45 -2.44
N LYS A 84 12.32 -14.81 -3.51
CA LYS A 84 11.50 -14.34 -4.64
C LYS A 84 10.75 -15.46 -5.35
N GLU A 85 11.32 -16.67 -5.37
CA GLU A 85 10.75 -17.86 -5.98
C GLU A 85 9.38 -18.22 -5.38
N GLU A 86 9.16 -17.90 -4.10
CA GLU A 86 7.90 -18.15 -3.42
C GLU A 86 6.73 -17.33 -3.99
N LEU A 87 6.99 -16.21 -4.66
CA LEU A 87 5.96 -15.38 -5.28
C LEU A 87 5.10 -16.16 -6.28
N LYS A 88 5.65 -17.21 -6.91
CA LYS A 88 4.94 -18.10 -7.82
C LYS A 88 3.90 -18.99 -7.12
N THR A 89 3.93 -19.06 -5.80
CA THR A 89 2.97 -19.84 -5.00
C THR A 89 1.78 -19.00 -4.52
N PHE A 90 1.68 -17.74 -4.95
CA PHE A 90 0.58 -16.85 -4.58
C PHE A 90 -0.78 -17.53 -4.77
N ARG A 91 -1.61 -17.54 -3.72
CA ARG A 91 -2.94 -18.19 -3.64
C ARG A 91 -2.94 -19.72 -3.88
N ALA A 92 -1.79 -20.36 -3.96
CA ALA A 92 -1.76 -21.83 -4.06
C ALA A 92 -2.16 -22.46 -2.72
N LEU A 93 -2.66 -23.70 -2.78
CA LEU A 93 -2.97 -24.47 -1.58
C LEU A 93 -1.68 -24.66 -0.76
N ASN A 94 -1.78 -24.45 0.57
CA ASN A 94 -0.69 -24.52 1.52
C ASN A 94 0.42 -23.43 1.34
N SER A 95 0.24 -22.47 0.45
CA SER A 95 1.14 -21.31 0.40
C SER A 95 0.85 -20.35 1.55
N ARG A 96 1.88 -19.74 2.10
CA ARG A 96 1.72 -18.62 3.05
C ARG A 96 1.34 -17.31 2.37
N LEU A 97 1.51 -17.21 1.05
CA LEU A 97 1.19 -16.02 0.25
C LEU A 97 -0.29 -16.05 -0.18
N GLN A 98 -1.17 -15.80 0.77
CA GLN A 98 -2.61 -15.83 0.57
C GLN A 98 -3.12 -14.57 -0.16
N GLY A 99 -4.37 -14.62 -0.66
CA GLY A 99 -5.00 -13.49 -1.36
C GLY A 99 -5.17 -12.22 -0.52
N HIS A 100 -5.14 -12.35 0.81
CA HIS A 100 -5.07 -11.27 1.79
C HIS A 100 -3.94 -11.57 2.76
N PRO A 101 -3.27 -10.56 3.36
CA PRO A 101 -2.08 -10.80 4.17
C PRO A 101 -2.45 -11.51 5.47
N ASN A 102 -1.62 -12.50 5.84
CA ASN A 102 -1.70 -13.19 7.12
C ASN A 102 -0.43 -12.96 7.93
N MET A 103 -0.57 -12.28 9.07
CA MET A 103 0.54 -11.91 9.94
C MET A 103 1.19 -13.11 10.65
N ASN A 104 0.48 -14.23 10.76
CA ASN A 104 1.00 -15.42 11.44
C ASN A 104 1.93 -16.25 10.54
N ASP A 105 1.75 -16.16 9.21
CA ASP A 105 2.42 -17.04 8.26
C ASP A 105 3.48 -16.30 7.43
N THR A 106 3.29 -15.00 7.16
CA THR A 106 4.13 -14.25 6.22
C THR A 106 5.07 -13.30 6.95
N PRO A 107 6.40 -13.54 6.94
CA PRO A 107 7.38 -12.63 7.53
C PRO A 107 7.27 -11.20 6.95
N GLY A 108 7.31 -10.21 7.84
CA GLY A 108 7.20 -8.80 7.45
C GLY A 108 5.77 -8.27 7.33
N VAL A 109 4.76 -9.12 7.48
CA VAL A 109 3.34 -8.72 7.57
C VAL A 109 3.01 -8.42 9.04
N ASP A 110 2.58 -7.19 9.32
CA ASP A 110 2.26 -6.73 10.68
C ASP A 110 0.83 -7.02 11.11
N MET A 111 -0.10 -7.12 10.16
CA MET A 111 -1.51 -7.32 10.44
C MET A 111 -2.20 -8.09 9.33
N SER A 112 -3.02 -9.05 9.70
CA SER A 112 -3.97 -9.70 8.79
C SER A 112 -5.09 -8.75 8.47
N THR A 113 -5.34 -8.49 7.17
CA THR A 113 -6.36 -7.58 6.68
C THR A 113 -7.14 -8.20 5.52
N GLY A 114 -8.11 -7.46 4.96
CA GLY A 114 -8.94 -7.93 3.83
C GLY A 114 -10.35 -7.38 3.88
N SER A 115 -10.94 -7.26 5.07
CA SER A 115 -12.16 -6.49 5.28
C SER A 115 -11.81 -5.01 5.27
N LEU A 116 -12.28 -4.28 4.24
CA LEU A 116 -11.95 -2.86 4.06
C LEU A 116 -12.38 -2.03 5.26
N GLY A 117 -11.63 -0.99 5.58
CA GLY A 117 -11.85 -0.11 6.71
C GLY A 117 -11.36 -0.65 8.07
N GLN A 118 -11.08 -1.97 8.21
CA GLN A 118 -10.67 -2.55 9.49
C GLN A 118 -9.17 -2.36 9.79
N GLY A 119 -8.32 -2.39 8.77
CA GLY A 119 -6.88 -2.27 8.93
C GLY A 119 -6.45 -0.94 9.56
N VAL A 120 -7.13 0.15 9.24
CA VAL A 120 -6.84 1.47 9.81
C VAL A 120 -7.03 1.49 11.33
N SER A 121 -8.06 0.82 11.86
CA SER A 121 -8.28 0.74 13.32
C SER A 121 -7.16 0.00 14.03
N THR A 122 -6.63 -1.08 13.42
CA THR A 122 -5.49 -1.80 13.98
C THR A 122 -4.22 -0.95 13.96
N ALA A 123 -3.99 -0.17 12.90
CA ALA A 123 -2.88 0.78 12.82
C ALA A 123 -2.97 1.84 13.92
N VAL A 124 -4.16 2.38 14.17
CA VAL A 124 -4.44 3.31 15.27
C VAL A 124 -4.11 2.67 16.62
N GLY A 125 -4.51 1.42 16.84
CA GLY A 125 -4.18 0.67 18.05
C GLY A 125 -2.67 0.49 18.26
N MET A 126 -1.94 0.16 17.17
CA MET A 126 -0.47 0.04 17.20
C MET A 126 0.19 1.39 17.53
N ALA A 127 -0.27 2.49 16.93
CA ALA A 127 0.25 3.83 17.17
C ALA A 127 0.01 4.27 18.63
N LEU A 128 -1.19 4.03 19.15
CA LEU A 128 -1.53 4.30 20.55
C LEU A 128 -0.64 3.50 21.51
N ALA A 129 -0.43 2.20 21.23
CA ALA A 129 0.45 1.36 22.01
C ALA A 129 1.90 1.89 22.01
N GLY A 130 2.40 2.32 20.84
CA GLY A 130 3.71 2.96 20.72
C GLY A 130 3.86 4.15 21.65
N LYS A 131 2.91 5.08 21.61
CA LYS A 131 2.92 6.26 22.52
C LYS A 131 2.78 5.88 23.99
N LYS A 132 1.84 5.01 24.31
CA LYS A 132 1.57 4.60 25.69
C LYS A 132 2.76 3.90 26.36
N PHE A 133 3.51 3.12 25.58
CA PHE A 133 4.67 2.37 26.08
C PHE A 133 6.02 3.02 25.75
N ASN A 134 6.03 4.30 25.33
CA ASN A 134 7.23 5.08 25.00
C ASN A 134 8.16 4.33 24.03
N LYS A 135 7.57 3.84 22.91
CA LYS A 135 8.30 3.23 21.80
C LYS A 135 8.50 4.23 20.68
N ASP A 136 9.66 4.19 20.06
CA ASP A 136 10.05 5.16 19.02
C ASP A 136 9.55 4.77 17.62
N TYR A 137 8.94 3.60 17.43
CA TYR A 137 8.46 3.16 16.12
C TYR A 137 7.30 4.02 15.61
N ARG A 138 7.27 4.17 14.32
CA ARG A 138 6.16 4.77 13.57
C ARG A 138 5.24 3.69 13.00
N VAL A 139 4.02 4.08 12.72
CA VAL A 139 3.00 3.22 12.12
C VAL A 139 2.51 3.85 10.82
N TYR A 140 2.52 3.08 9.76
CA TYR A 140 2.03 3.45 8.44
C TYR A 140 0.87 2.54 8.05
N ALA A 141 -0.16 3.10 7.41
CA ALA A 141 -1.24 2.31 6.86
C ALA A 141 -1.61 2.79 5.47
N LEU A 142 -1.70 1.85 4.51
CA LEU A 142 -2.11 2.15 3.14
C LEU A 142 -3.58 1.78 2.94
N LEU A 143 -4.37 2.80 2.62
CA LEU A 143 -5.79 2.72 2.33
C LEU A 143 -6.05 2.94 0.84
N GLY A 144 -7.16 2.42 0.33
CA GLY A 144 -7.70 2.80 -0.97
C GLY A 144 -8.69 3.95 -0.83
N ASP A 145 -8.85 4.72 -1.90
CA ASP A 145 -9.82 5.81 -1.96
C ASP A 145 -11.28 5.31 -1.85
N GLY A 146 -11.63 4.17 -2.47
CA GLY A 146 -12.92 3.51 -2.25
C GLY A 146 -13.05 2.89 -0.85
N GLU A 147 -11.94 2.46 -0.22
CA GLU A 147 -11.96 1.94 1.14
C GLU A 147 -12.38 2.99 2.17
N ILE A 148 -12.04 4.25 1.96
CA ILE A 148 -12.40 5.33 2.90
C ILE A 148 -13.88 5.70 2.86
N GLU A 149 -14.69 5.07 2.03
CA GLU A 149 -16.16 5.13 2.12
C GLU A 149 -16.71 4.36 3.34
N GLU A 150 -15.92 3.42 3.88
CA GLU A 150 -16.28 2.68 5.09
C GLU A 150 -16.31 3.59 6.33
N GLY A 151 -17.43 3.56 7.09
CA GLY A 151 -17.59 4.35 8.30
C GLY A 151 -16.50 4.13 9.35
N GLN A 152 -15.99 2.90 9.43
CA GLN A 152 -14.89 2.49 10.33
C GLN A 152 -13.62 3.34 10.16
N VAL A 153 -13.33 3.80 8.95
CA VAL A 153 -12.17 4.69 8.68
C VAL A 153 -12.32 6.00 9.43
N TRP A 154 -13.51 6.58 9.41
CA TRP A 154 -13.79 7.86 10.06
C TRP A 154 -13.87 7.75 11.59
N GLU A 155 -14.36 6.62 12.12
CA GLU A 155 -14.28 6.32 13.55
C GLU A 155 -12.82 6.23 14.01
N ALA A 156 -11.97 5.54 13.27
CA ALA A 156 -10.53 5.44 13.53
C ALA A 156 -9.84 6.81 13.42
N ALA A 157 -10.18 7.62 12.40
CA ALA A 157 -9.64 8.95 12.22
C ALA A 157 -10.00 9.88 13.38
N MET A 158 -11.27 9.89 13.83
CA MET A 158 -11.72 10.65 14.98
C MET A 158 -10.90 10.31 16.24
N PHE A 159 -10.70 9.02 16.50
CA PHE A 159 -9.92 8.54 17.62
C PHE A 159 -8.46 8.98 17.52
N ALA A 160 -7.82 8.77 16.36
CA ALA A 160 -6.42 9.11 16.12
C ALA A 160 -6.14 10.60 16.34
N GLY A 161 -7.00 11.48 15.79
CA GLY A 161 -6.88 12.92 15.97
C GLY A 161 -7.08 13.37 17.40
N ASN A 162 -8.08 12.79 18.10
CA ASN A 162 -8.32 13.11 19.51
C ASN A 162 -7.16 12.70 20.42
N HIS A 163 -6.52 11.57 20.13
CA HIS A 163 -5.37 11.06 20.89
C HIS A 163 -4.02 11.58 20.38
N GLN A 164 -4.02 12.51 19.41
CA GLN A 164 -2.81 13.16 18.90
C GLN A 164 -1.71 12.16 18.51
N LEU A 165 -2.08 11.13 17.71
CA LEU A 165 -1.19 10.02 17.33
C LEU A 165 -0.20 10.47 16.26
N ASP A 166 0.79 11.29 16.61
CA ASP A 166 1.79 11.87 15.71
C ASP A 166 2.84 10.86 15.21
N ASN A 167 2.78 9.62 15.69
CA ASN A 167 3.51 8.49 15.17
C ASN A 167 2.71 7.66 14.14
N LEU A 168 1.51 8.10 13.75
CA LEU A 168 0.66 7.49 12.73
C LEU A 168 0.69 8.32 11.45
N THR A 169 0.98 7.64 10.33
CA THR A 169 0.84 8.20 8.99
C THR A 169 -0.08 7.28 8.16
N LEU A 170 -1.24 7.79 7.79
CA LEU A 170 -2.11 7.13 6.81
C LEU A 170 -1.70 7.56 5.41
N ILE A 171 -1.77 6.65 4.45
CA ILE A 171 -1.55 6.95 3.03
C ILE A 171 -2.81 6.51 2.28
N VAL A 172 -3.41 7.42 1.53
CA VAL A 172 -4.54 7.11 0.64
C VAL A 172 -4.00 6.98 -0.79
N ASP A 173 -4.08 5.78 -1.35
CA ASP A 173 -3.87 5.54 -2.78
C ASP A 173 -5.11 6.03 -3.54
N ASN A 174 -5.06 7.31 -3.94
CA ASN A 174 -6.17 8.02 -4.57
C ASN A 174 -6.08 7.89 -6.09
N ASN A 175 -6.60 6.78 -6.61
CA ASN A 175 -6.61 6.47 -8.05
C ASN A 175 -7.97 6.71 -8.72
N ASN A 176 -8.98 7.20 -7.98
CA ASN A 176 -10.35 7.53 -8.41
C ASN A 176 -11.19 6.36 -8.96
N LEU A 177 -10.74 5.12 -8.81
CA LEU A 177 -11.43 3.94 -9.32
C LEU A 177 -11.63 2.88 -8.26
N GLN A 178 -12.86 2.45 -8.06
CA GLN A 178 -13.18 1.28 -7.26
C GLN A 178 -13.57 0.07 -8.15
N LEU A 179 -14.26 -0.94 -7.57
CA LEU A 179 -14.58 -2.20 -8.23
C LEU A 179 -15.48 -2.01 -9.46
N ASP A 180 -16.52 -1.20 -9.34
CA ASP A 180 -17.63 -1.13 -10.30
C ASP A 180 -17.64 0.17 -11.13
N GLY A 181 -16.73 1.12 -10.85
CA GLY A 181 -16.71 2.40 -11.55
C GLY A 181 -15.76 3.42 -10.94
N SER A 182 -15.87 4.67 -11.39
CA SER A 182 -15.22 5.79 -10.75
C SER A 182 -15.87 6.13 -9.41
N LEU A 183 -15.11 6.75 -8.51
CA LEU A 183 -15.66 7.21 -7.22
C LEU A 183 -16.89 8.10 -7.41
N ASP A 184 -16.83 9.03 -8.36
CA ASP A 184 -17.95 9.96 -8.61
C ASP A 184 -19.22 9.27 -9.10
N GLN A 185 -19.08 8.14 -9.80
CA GLN A 185 -20.22 7.36 -10.29
C GLN A 185 -20.85 6.47 -9.22
N ILE A 186 -20.06 6.02 -8.26
CA ILE A 186 -20.53 5.06 -7.25
C ILE A 186 -20.88 5.77 -5.94
N ASN A 187 -19.85 6.24 -5.21
CA ASN A 187 -20.02 6.96 -3.95
C ASN A 187 -18.72 7.71 -3.63
N THR A 188 -18.71 9.03 -3.86
CA THR A 188 -17.46 9.78 -3.72
C THR A 188 -17.11 10.11 -2.28
N PRO A 189 -15.91 9.77 -1.79
CA PRO A 189 -15.43 10.22 -0.49
C PRO A 189 -14.90 11.66 -0.49
N GLN A 190 -14.93 12.35 -1.63
CA GLN A 190 -14.45 13.74 -1.74
C GLN A 190 -15.26 14.73 -0.88
N PRO A 191 -14.69 15.84 -0.45
CA PRO A 191 -13.24 16.16 -0.47
C PRO A 191 -12.49 15.41 0.67
N ILE A 192 -11.56 14.55 0.30
CA ILE A 192 -10.87 13.64 1.25
C ILE A 192 -10.07 14.47 2.28
N GLY A 193 -9.24 15.40 1.80
CA GLY A 193 -8.35 16.19 2.66
C GLY A 193 -9.11 17.00 3.71
N GLU A 194 -10.21 17.65 3.33
CA GLU A 194 -11.01 18.46 4.26
C GLU A 194 -11.67 17.60 5.36
N LYS A 195 -12.10 16.38 5.01
CA LYS A 195 -12.65 15.44 6.00
C LYS A 195 -11.59 15.04 7.02
N PHE A 196 -10.37 14.68 6.58
CA PHE A 196 -9.28 14.36 7.51
C PHE A 196 -8.85 15.57 8.35
N LYS A 197 -8.82 16.79 7.78
CA LYS A 197 -8.58 18.03 8.54
C LYS A 197 -9.60 18.22 9.65
N ALA A 198 -10.89 17.95 9.39
CA ALA A 198 -11.94 18.04 10.40
C ALA A 198 -11.70 17.07 11.56
N PHE A 199 -11.04 15.93 11.32
CA PHE A 199 -10.57 15.00 12.36
C PHE A 199 -9.18 15.31 12.90
N LYS A 200 -8.66 16.53 12.69
CA LYS A 200 -7.38 17.03 13.22
C LYS A 200 -6.15 16.32 12.66
N PHE A 201 -6.21 15.80 11.44
CA PHE A 201 -5.02 15.33 10.74
C PHE A 201 -4.27 16.47 10.09
N HIS A 202 -2.95 16.36 10.07
CA HIS A 202 -2.13 17.06 9.09
C HIS A 202 -2.29 16.40 7.73
N VAL A 203 -2.64 17.16 6.70
CA VAL A 203 -2.93 16.64 5.36
C VAL A 203 -1.83 17.08 4.41
N ILE A 204 -1.26 16.11 3.70
CA ILE A 204 -0.25 16.32 2.67
C ILE A 204 -0.80 15.76 1.35
N GLU A 205 -0.87 16.62 0.33
CA GLU A 205 -1.27 16.21 -1.03
C GLU A 205 -0.03 15.92 -1.86
N VAL A 206 0.03 14.75 -2.47
CA VAL A 206 1.06 14.35 -3.44
C VAL A 206 0.41 14.26 -4.80
N THR A 207 0.73 15.20 -5.68
CA THR A 207 0.08 15.35 -7.00
C THR A 207 0.44 14.23 -7.99
N ASP A 208 1.59 13.59 -7.81
CA ASP A 208 1.99 12.39 -8.52
C ASP A 208 2.57 11.36 -7.54
N GLY A 209 1.75 10.39 -7.14
CA GLY A 209 2.14 9.29 -6.25
C GLY A 209 3.12 8.28 -6.87
N HIS A 210 3.51 8.48 -8.14
CA HIS A 210 4.54 7.71 -8.84
C HIS A 210 5.89 8.44 -8.90
N ASP A 211 5.95 9.68 -8.40
CA ASP A 211 7.18 10.47 -8.31
C ASP A 211 7.85 10.25 -6.95
N PHE A 212 9.03 9.66 -6.96
CA PHE A 212 9.79 9.38 -5.73
C PHE A 212 10.26 10.65 -4.99
N ASP A 213 10.49 11.75 -5.69
CA ASP A 213 10.91 13.02 -5.06
C ASP A 213 9.73 13.64 -4.30
N GLN A 214 8.52 13.60 -4.86
CA GLN A 214 7.31 14.05 -4.18
C GLN A 214 6.99 13.16 -2.96
N LEU A 215 7.11 11.84 -3.09
CA LEU A 215 6.94 10.92 -1.96
C LEU A 215 7.98 11.21 -0.87
N ALA A 216 9.25 11.43 -1.25
CA ALA A 216 10.32 11.76 -0.30
C ALA A 216 10.00 13.04 0.48
N ALA A 217 9.55 14.09 -0.20
CA ALA A 217 9.16 15.35 0.42
C ALA A 217 7.99 15.14 1.40
N ALA A 218 6.95 14.40 0.98
CA ALA A 218 5.76 14.13 1.79
C ALA A 218 6.09 13.35 3.07
N PHE A 219 6.90 12.30 2.98
CA PHE A 219 7.30 11.53 4.16
C PHE A 219 8.26 12.33 5.06
N ALA A 220 9.15 13.14 4.48
CA ALA A 220 10.00 14.04 5.27
C ALA A 220 9.18 15.06 6.05
N GLU A 221 8.16 15.66 5.45
CA GLU A 221 7.21 16.56 6.12
C GLU A 221 6.46 15.83 7.23
N ALA A 222 5.89 14.65 6.94
CA ALA A 222 5.14 13.84 7.91
C ALA A 222 5.95 13.51 9.18
N ARG A 223 7.27 13.31 9.07
CA ARG A 223 8.14 13.08 10.23
C ARG A 223 8.27 14.28 11.16
N THR A 224 8.10 15.49 10.65
CA THR A 224 8.23 16.72 11.44
C THR A 224 6.98 17.05 12.26
N ILE A 225 5.84 16.49 11.88
CA ILE A 225 4.55 16.79 12.50
C ILE A 225 4.49 16.21 13.92
N LYS A 226 4.06 17.05 14.87
CA LYS A 226 3.89 16.68 16.27
C LYS A 226 2.49 17.04 16.76
N GLY A 227 1.98 16.22 17.69
CA GLY A 227 0.69 16.46 18.33
C GLY A 227 -0.54 16.17 17.46
N GLN A 228 -0.37 15.64 16.25
CA GLN A 228 -1.46 15.24 15.37
C GLN A 228 -1.01 14.14 14.40
N PRO A 229 -1.90 13.22 14.02
CA PRO A 229 -1.61 12.22 12.97
C PRO A 229 -1.51 12.89 11.60
N THR A 230 -0.85 12.21 10.66
CA THR A 230 -0.70 12.68 9.26
C THR A 230 -1.47 11.77 8.31
N VAL A 231 -2.06 12.36 7.27
CA VAL A 231 -2.53 11.64 6.09
C VAL A 231 -1.84 12.19 4.84
N ILE A 232 -1.28 11.29 4.03
CA ILE A 232 -0.74 11.58 2.71
C ILE A 232 -1.78 11.10 1.69
N ILE A 233 -2.30 12.02 0.88
CA ILE A 233 -3.22 11.69 -0.22
C ILE A 233 -2.37 11.65 -1.49
N ALA A 234 -2.08 10.43 -1.96
CA ALA A 234 -1.23 10.23 -3.13
C ALA A 234 -2.09 9.99 -4.36
N HIS A 235 -2.08 10.95 -5.30
CA HIS A 235 -2.77 10.79 -6.58
C HIS A 235 -2.00 9.82 -7.46
N THR A 236 -2.64 8.72 -7.83
CA THR A 236 -2.02 7.62 -8.56
C THR A 236 -2.83 7.21 -9.78
N VAL A 237 -2.26 6.34 -10.59
CA VAL A 237 -2.92 5.72 -11.74
C VAL A 237 -3.14 4.25 -11.45
N LYS A 238 -4.41 3.83 -11.38
CA LYS A 238 -4.75 2.40 -11.26
C LYS A 238 -4.22 1.63 -12.47
N GLY A 239 -3.45 0.56 -12.23
CA GLY A 239 -2.84 -0.21 -13.33
C GLY A 239 -1.54 0.36 -13.89
N LYS A 240 -0.88 1.27 -13.15
CA LYS A 240 0.33 2.00 -13.58
C LYS A 240 1.43 1.12 -14.16
N GLY A 241 1.94 1.52 -15.34
CA GLY A 241 3.04 0.86 -16.03
C GLY A 241 2.62 -0.24 -17.00
N VAL A 242 1.31 -0.48 -17.16
CA VAL A 242 0.75 -1.41 -18.15
C VAL A 242 -0.32 -0.71 -18.96
N SER A 243 -0.06 -0.40 -20.21
CA SER A 243 -0.84 0.53 -21.02
C SER A 243 -2.34 0.19 -21.09
N PHE A 244 -2.68 -1.09 -21.25
CA PHE A 244 -4.07 -1.54 -21.33
C PHE A 244 -4.75 -1.74 -19.95
N MET A 245 -4.01 -1.56 -18.84
CA MET A 245 -4.56 -1.62 -17.48
C MET A 245 -4.75 -0.22 -16.88
N GLU A 246 -3.99 0.79 -17.33
CA GLU A 246 -4.04 2.15 -16.77
C GLU A 246 -5.45 2.73 -16.88
N ASN A 247 -5.98 3.20 -15.75
CA ASN A 247 -7.29 3.81 -15.62
C ASN A 247 -8.46 2.93 -16.09
N GLN A 248 -8.31 1.61 -16.07
CA GLN A 248 -9.35 0.67 -16.47
C GLN A 248 -9.97 -0.06 -15.28
N VAL A 249 -11.25 0.17 -15.02
CA VAL A 249 -12.02 -0.48 -13.93
C VAL A 249 -11.94 -2.00 -13.99
N GLY A 250 -12.01 -2.57 -15.21
CA GLY A 250 -12.02 -4.03 -15.43
C GLY A 250 -10.77 -4.77 -14.90
N TRP A 251 -9.68 -4.05 -14.59
CA TRP A 251 -8.46 -4.63 -14.04
C TRP A 251 -8.37 -4.57 -12.50
N HIS A 252 -9.48 -4.24 -11.84
CA HIS A 252 -9.52 -4.29 -10.38
C HIS A 252 -9.20 -5.69 -9.84
N GLY A 253 -9.91 -6.72 -10.31
CA GLY A 253 -9.80 -8.09 -9.81
C GLY A 253 -9.66 -9.16 -10.90
N LYS A 254 -9.14 -8.81 -12.08
CA LYS A 254 -9.01 -9.70 -13.24
C LYS A 254 -7.55 -10.09 -13.48
N ALA A 255 -7.29 -11.38 -13.63
CA ALA A 255 -5.98 -11.86 -14.06
C ALA A 255 -5.80 -11.70 -15.59
N PRO A 256 -4.58 -11.32 -16.06
CA PRO A 256 -4.27 -11.30 -17.48
C PRO A 256 -4.24 -12.72 -18.07
N ASN A 257 -4.59 -12.85 -19.35
CA ASN A 257 -4.33 -14.06 -20.12
C ASN A 257 -2.86 -14.09 -20.57
N GLN A 258 -2.46 -15.15 -21.30
CA GLN A 258 -1.06 -15.33 -21.74
C GLN A 258 -0.55 -14.15 -22.57
N GLU A 259 -1.30 -13.75 -23.59
CA GLU A 259 -0.94 -12.65 -24.50
C GLU A 259 -0.81 -11.32 -23.74
N GLN A 260 -1.78 -11.01 -22.88
CA GLN A 260 -1.77 -9.82 -22.04
C GLN A 260 -0.61 -9.81 -21.04
N TYR A 261 -0.29 -10.97 -20.46
CA TYR A 261 0.87 -11.10 -19.57
C TYR A 261 2.18 -10.83 -20.31
N GLU A 262 2.38 -11.44 -21.48
CA GLU A 262 3.58 -11.25 -22.29
C GLU A 262 3.72 -9.80 -22.77
N GLN A 263 2.63 -9.18 -23.19
CA GLN A 263 2.62 -7.75 -23.54
C GLN A 263 3.02 -6.88 -22.36
N ALA A 264 2.40 -7.06 -21.20
CA ALA A 264 2.70 -6.28 -20.02
C ALA A 264 4.16 -6.45 -19.56
N MET A 265 4.71 -7.65 -19.65
CA MET A 265 6.12 -7.89 -19.32
C MET A 265 7.07 -7.16 -20.26
N LYS A 266 6.79 -7.12 -21.56
CA LYS A 266 7.57 -6.36 -22.56
C LYS A 266 7.51 -4.85 -22.30
N GLU A 267 6.32 -4.33 -21.97
CA GLU A 267 6.17 -2.92 -21.62
C GLU A 267 7.03 -2.55 -20.41
N LEU A 268 7.04 -3.38 -19.37
CA LEU A 268 7.86 -3.17 -18.17
C LEU A 268 9.37 -3.34 -18.42
N GLU A 269 9.76 -4.07 -19.43
CA GLU A 269 11.16 -4.19 -19.86
C GLU A 269 11.63 -3.01 -20.73
N GLY A 270 10.70 -2.17 -21.20
CA GLY A 270 10.98 -1.04 -22.07
C GLY A 270 11.17 -1.46 -23.54
N GLU A 271 10.65 -2.63 -23.93
CA GLU A 271 10.76 -3.17 -25.30
C GLU A 271 9.64 -2.66 -26.23
N VAL A 272 8.61 -1.98 -25.67
CA VAL A 272 7.50 -1.38 -26.41
C VAL A 272 7.46 0.11 -26.07
N ALA A 273 7.70 0.96 -27.08
CA ALA A 273 7.57 2.41 -26.97
C ALA A 273 6.12 2.84 -27.26
#